data_4b24f75468d8f0217b344722237e79ec
#
_entry.id   4b24f75468d8f0217b344722237e79ec
#
_cell.length_a   1.000
_cell.length_b   1.000
_cell.length_c   1.000
_cell.angle_alpha   90.00
_cell.angle_beta   90.00
_cell.angle_gamma   90.00
#
_symmetry.space_group_name_H-M   'P 1'
#
loop_
_entity.id
_entity.type
_entity.pdbx_description
1 polymer ?
#
loop_
_entity_poly.entity_id
_entity_poly.type
_entity_poly.pdbx_seq_one_letter_code
_entity_poly.pdbx_strand_id
1 'polypeptide(L)'
;MSGGTGSAPGGGREGLNGTNGLNGHGSRRPGAGATEAFPTPATGASAPAGPREGALEGAEPLATVVIVNWNGAHLLPPCLDALAKQDVPFTFETHVVDNASADDSRELLARRYPWVKIVRSERNLGFAGGNNLALRQVTTPLAVLLNNDAIPEPDWLARLLAPFDAPGGNRLGAVTGKVVFLPRFLRLTLSSPTFSPGPHDPRELGVRISSVTVDGREVLREVLWEKLTFGAEGPAKAPYFWTRGEGELCVPVPEGGPVTIGVTWAADAAKEVTLGWDGPGSPSRVLPVTAEPTTVSFTVDAEAPRVDVINNVGGIVLTDGYGADRGYQQIDTGQFDNAEEVFTACGNGMAMRTELGQRLGWFDDDFFLYYEDTDLSWRIRSRGYQIRYIPDAVLRHVHSASSVEWSPLFVFHTDRNRLLMLTKDATARTAFSAVARYPLTTASIAVRTLRQAWRSRSRPAVRPTLLRVRVFASYLRLLPTMLRRRREISAAATERRRSLQSWLVER
;
A
#
# COMPACT_ATOMS: atom_id res chain seq x y z
N MET A 1 -30.79 -23.15 -35.91
CA MET A 1 -30.74 -24.36 -35.08
C MET A 1 -29.50 -24.20 -34.21
N SER A 2 -29.69 -24.36 -32.91
CA SER A 2 -28.74 -24.34 -31.80
C SER A 2 -27.81 -23.11 -31.66
N GLY A 3 -28.28 -22.17 -30.88
CA GLY A 3 -27.47 -21.11 -30.27
C GLY A 3 -26.68 -21.67 -29.07
N GLY A 4 -25.41 -21.35 -28.99
CA GLY A 4 -24.57 -21.57 -27.84
C GLY A 4 -24.36 -20.28 -27.05
N THR A 5 -25.00 -20.19 -25.91
CA THR A 5 -24.77 -19.13 -24.92
C THR A 5 -23.57 -19.50 -24.08
N GLY A 6 -22.47 -18.77 -24.24
CA GLY A 6 -21.29 -18.86 -23.37
C GLY A 6 -21.59 -18.20 -22.02
N SER A 7 -21.68 -19.01 -20.96
CA SER A 7 -21.75 -18.59 -19.59
C SER A 7 -20.37 -18.14 -19.10
N ALA A 8 -20.32 -16.93 -18.50
CA ALA A 8 -19.18 -16.46 -17.75
C ALA A 8 -18.95 -17.30 -16.47
N PRO A 9 -17.71 -17.53 -16.05
CA PRO A 9 -17.44 -18.24 -14.81
C PRO A 9 -17.77 -17.38 -13.61
N GLY A 10 -18.68 -17.89 -12.77
CA GLY A 10 -19.03 -17.29 -11.49
C GLY A 10 -17.87 -17.42 -10.52
N GLY A 11 -17.22 -16.30 -10.23
CA GLY A 11 -16.25 -16.20 -9.14
C GLY A 11 -16.95 -16.27 -7.78
N GLY A 12 -16.44 -17.13 -6.91
CA GLY A 12 -16.96 -17.36 -5.56
C GLY A 12 -16.98 -16.08 -4.74
N ARG A 13 -18.09 -15.91 -4.03
CA ARG A 13 -18.25 -14.88 -3.01
C ARG A 13 -17.48 -15.29 -1.75
N GLU A 14 -16.23 -14.83 -1.60
CA GLU A 14 -15.56 -14.83 -0.30
C GLU A 14 -15.52 -13.41 0.23
N GLY A 15 -15.93 -13.27 1.50
CA GLY A 15 -16.31 -12.00 2.10
C GLY A 15 -15.14 -11.03 2.29
N LEU A 16 -15.29 -9.86 1.71
CA LEU A 16 -14.48 -8.67 1.99
C LEU A 16 -14.88 -8.10 3.36
N ASN A 17 -14.34 -8.64 4.44
CA ASN A 17 -14.45 -8.10 5.79
C ASN A 17 -13.16 -7.34 6.16
N GLY A 18 -13.03 -6.13 5.66
CA GLY A 18 -11.95 -5.20 6.00
C GLY A 18 -12.47 -3.78 6.26
N THR A 19 -13.57 -3.63 6.98
CA THR A 19 -14.09 -2.31 7.37
C THR A 19 -14.44 -2.27 8.85
N ASN A 20 -13.43 -2.24 9.71
CA ASN A 20 -13.58 -1.79 11.09
C ASN A 20 -12.55 -0.70 11.36
N GLY A 21 -12.99 0.56 11.45
CA GLY A 21 -12.10 1.63 11.85
C GLY A 21 -12.53 3.05 11.54
N LEU A 22 -13.81 3.35 11.44
CA LEU A 22 -14.30 4.74 11.40
C LEU A 22 -14.60 5.28 12.80
N ASN A 23 -13.71 5.12 13.78
CA ASN A 23 -13.76 5.88 15.03
C ASN A 23 -12.40 5.80 15.73
N GLY A 24 -11.65 6.92 15.74
CA GLY A 24 -10.43 7.02 16.53
C GLY A 24 -9.61 8.26 16.19
N HIS A 25 -9.92 9.37 16.86
CA HIS A 25 -9.16 10.62 16.79
C HIS A 25 -7.81 10.53 17.50
N GLY A 26 -6.78 11.08 16.88
CA GLY A 26 -5.53 11.35 17.59
C GLY A 26 -4.42 11.86 16.66
N SER A 27 -4.36 13.17 16.47
CA SER A 27 -3.23 13.84 15.79
C SER A 27 -1.96 13.73 16.63
N ARG A 28 -0.87 13.16 16.10
CA ARG A 28 0.48 13.40 16.60
C ARG A 28 1.54 13.26 15.50
N ARG A 29 2.60 14.06 15.66
CA ARG A 29 3.81 14.10 14.83
C ARG A 29 4.42 12.69 14.71
N PRO A 30 5.05 12.34 13.56
CA PRO A 30 5.72 11.06 13.41
C PRO A 30 6.89 10.99 14.41
N GLY A 31 6.84 10.03 15.31
CA GLY A 31 8.00 9.60 16.07
C GLY A 31 8.94 8.86 15.12
N ALA A 32 10.23 9.12 15.23
CA ALA A 32 11.30 8.42 14.54
C ALA A 32 11.31 6.95 14.96
N GLY A 33 10.57 6.10 14.27
CA GLY A 33 10.46 4.67 14.56
C GLY A 33 10.55 3.76 13.34
N ALA A 34 10.42 4.32 12.13
CA ALA A 34 10.49 3.51 10.90
C ALA A 34 11.93 3.36 10.33
N THR A 35 12.94 3.94 10.97
CA THR A 35 14.31 4.01 10.44
C THR A 35 15.17 2.78 10.71
N GLU A 36 14.73 1.81 11.53
CA GLU A 36 15.55 0.63 11.87
C GLU A 36 15.20 -0.64 11.06
N ALA A 37 14.26 -0.60 10.13
CA ALA A 37 13.88 -1.77 9.32
C ALA A 37 14.91 -2.12 8.23
N PHE A 38 15.83 -1.22 7.91
CA PHE A 38 16.91 -1.48 6.95
C PHE A 38 18.23 -1.75 7.68
N PRO A 39 18.97 -2.80 7.33
CA PRO A 39 20.35 -2.94 7.76
C PRO A 39 21.13 -1.70 7.27
N THR A 40 21.72 -0.96 8.20
CA THR A 40 22.59 0.17 7.87
C THR A 40 23.71 -0.34 6.96
N PRO A 41 23.88 0.17 5.72
CA PRO A 41 24.97 -0.28 4.85
C PRO A 41 26.29 -0.06 5.56
N ALA A 42 27.15 -1.07 5.56
CA ALA A 42 28.50 -0.95 6.09
C ALA A 42 29.20 0.26 5.45
N THR A 43 29.65 1.21 6.27
CA THR A 43 30.46 2.34 5.83
C THR A 43 31.75 1.80 5.22
N GLY A 44 31.86 1.76 3.89
CA GLY A 44 33.02 1.26 3.17
C GLY A 44 32.73 0.30 2.01
N ALA A 45 31.48 -0.06 1.75
CA ALA A 45 31.11 -0.87 0.58
C ALA A 45 31.44 -0.09 -0.71
N SER A 46 32.19 -0.71 -1.62
CA SER A 46 32.44 -0.19 -2.98
C SER A 46 31.08 0.08 -3.69
N ALA A 47 31.06 1.11 -4.54
CA ALA A 47 29.91 1.40 -5.37
C ALA A 47 29.49 0.14 -6.13
N PRO A 48 28.20 -0.27 -6.11
CA PRO A 48 27.76 -1.39 -6.92
C PRO A 48 27.99 -1.02 -8.38
N ALA A 49 28.54 -1.96 -9.17
CA ALA A 49 28.50 -1.84 -10.62
C ALA A 49 27.05 -1.67 -11.04
N GLY A 50 26.77 -0.81 -11.99
CA GLY A 50 25.43 -0.66 -12.57
C GLY A 50 24.90 -1.99 -13.13
N PRO A 51 23.62 -2.03 -13.56
CA PRO A 51 23.05 -3.19 -14.21
C PRO A 51 24.01 -3.69 -15.29
N ARG A 52 24.19 -5.03 -15.39
CA ARG A 52 25.23 -5.70 -16.21
C ARG A 52 25.44 -5.03 -17.57
N GLU A 53 26.49 -4.23 -17.68
CA GLU A 53 26.91 -3.61 -18.96
C GLU A 53 27.54 -4.63 -19.92
N GLY A 54 27.91 -5.83 -19.49
CA GLY A 54 28.83 -6.72 -20.19
C GLY A 54 28.26 -7.62 -21.29
N ALA A 55 26.92 -7.76 -21.45
CA ALA A 55 26.36 -8.69 -22.42
C ALA A 55 25.66 -8.05 -23.64
N LEU A 56 25.39 -6.75 -23.60
CA LEU A 56 24.60 -6.02 -24.61
C LEU A 56 25.17 -4.62 -24.92
N GLU A 57 26.51 -4.47 -24.94
CA GLU A 57 27.13 -3.20 -25.32
C GLU A 57 26.60 -2.73 -26.68
N GLY A 58 25.97 -1.56 -26.72
CA GLY A 58 25.40 -0.95 -27.92
C GLY A 58 23.92 -1.23 -28.18
N ALA A 59 23.24 -2.04 -27.35
CA ALA A 59 21.79 -2.22 -27.45
C ALA A 59 21.04 -1.00 -26.86
N GLU A 60 20.02 -0.52 -27.57
CA GLU A 60 19.16 0.52 -27.02
C GLU A 60 18.37 0.00 -25.81
N PRO A 61 18.20 0.82 -24.76
CA PRO A 61 17.50 0.39 -23.57
C PRO A 61 16.01 0.15 -23.84
N LEU A 62 15.49 -0.99 -23.34
CA LEU A 62 14.08 -1.37 -23.47
C LEU A 62 13.19 -0.54 -22.55
N ALA A 63 13.69 -0.19 -21.38
CA ALA A 63 12.89 0.47 -20.36
C ALA A 63 13.68 1.55 -19.60
N THR A 64 12.95 2.52 -19.06
CA THR A 64 13.47 3.48 -18.08
C THR A 64 12.73 3.28 -16.77
N VAL A 65 13.47 2.94 -15.70
CA VAL A 65 12.94 2.87 -14.33
C VAL A 65 13.00 4.26 -13.71
N VAL A 66 11.85 4.77 -13.27
CA VAL A 66 11.70 6.09 -12.64
C VAL A 66 11.42 5.91 -11.16
N ILE A 67 12.24 6.56 -10.31
CA ILE A 67 12.14 6.53 -8.86
C ILE A 67 12.04 7.98 -8.37
N VAL A 68 11.02 8.29 -7.55
CA VAL A 68 10.91 9.59 -6.88
C VAL A 68 11.44 9.49 -5.47
N ASN A 69 12.37 10.37 -5.11
CA ASN A 69 12.94 10.46 -3.77
C ASN A 69 12.69 11.83 -3.14
N TRP A 70 12.23 11.83 -1.88
CA TRP A 70 12.12 13.02 -1.05
C TRP A 70 12.54 12.70 0.38
N ASN A 71 13.71 13.20 0.80
CA ASN A 71 14.29 12.94 2.13
C ASN A 71 14.40 11.44 2.46
N GLY A 72 14.76 10.63 1.47
CA GLY A 72 14.83 9.18 1.56
C GLY A 72 16.25 8.63 1.39
N ALA A 73 17.29 9.34 1.83
CA ALA A 73 18.67 8.87 1.72
C ALA A 73 18.88 7.46 2.29
N HIS A 74 18.17 7.10 3.34
CA HIS A 74 18.22 5.78 3.99
C HIS A 74 17.43 4.69 3.24
N LEU A 75 16.47 5.06 2.38
CA LEU A 75 15.64 4.14 1.59
C LEU A 75 16.27 3.79 0.24
N LEU A 76 17.03 4.72 -0.34
CA LEU A 76 17.62 4.55 -1.67
C LEU A 76 18.60 3.36 -1.78
N PRO A 77 19.51 3.09 -0.80
CA PRO A 77 20.50 2.03 -0.97
C PRO A 77 19.90 0.63 -1.17
N PRO A 78 18.98 0.13 -0.35
CA PRO A 78 18.37 -1.19 -0.58
C PRO A 78 17.65 -1.28 -1.94
N CYS A 79 16.94 -0.24 -2.34
CA CYS A 79 16.23 -0.17 -3.60
C CYS A 79 17.19 -0.22 -4.81
N LEU A 80 18.20 0.66 -4.83
CA LEU A 80 19.15 0.76 -5.94
C LEU A 80 20.13 -0.42 -5.99
N ASP A 81 20.56 -0.96 -4.84
CA ASP A 81 21.41 -2.16 -4.79
C ASP A 81 20.66 -3.39 -5.34
N ALA A 82 19.35 -3.53 -5.09
CA ALA A 82 18.52 -4.57 -5.67
C ALA A 82 18.29 -4.34 -7.18
N LEU A 83 18.11 -3.09 -7.60
CA LEU A 83 17.93 -2.75 -9.01
C LEU A 83 19.24 -2.99 -9.81
N ALA A 84 20.42 -2.72 -9.24
CA ALA A 84 21.70 -3.03 -9.86
C ALA A 84 21.94 -4.53 -10.07
N LYS A 85 21.25 -5.38 -9.31
CA LYS A 85 21.35 -6.86 -9.37
C LYS A 85 20.27 -7.51 -10.22
N GLN A 86 19.45 -6.75 -10.94
CA GLN A 86 18.41 -7.33 -11.77
C GLN A 86 18.98 -8.26 -12.83
N ASP A 87 18.43 -9.46 -12.93
CA ASP A 87 18.76 -10.44 -13.96
C ASP A 87 17.83 -10.28 -15.15
N VAL A 88 18.28 -9.53 -16.14
CA VAL A 88 17.49 -9.15 -17.31
C VAL A 88 18.24 -9.46 -18.61
N PRO A 89 17.55 -9.87 -19.69
CA PRO A 89 18.15 -10.11 -21.00
C PRO A 89 18.20 -8.84 -21.90
N PHE A 90 18.02 -7.65 -21.31
CA PHE A 90 17.99 -6.36 -22.03
C PHE A 90 18.68 -5.27 -21.19
N THR A 91 18.97 -4.13 -21.80
CA THR A 91 19.45 -2.94 -21.09
C THR A 91 18.30 -2.06 -20.63
N PHE A 92 18.49 -1.34 -19.53
CA PHE A 92 17.53 -0.36 -19.03
C PHE A 92 18.24 0.84 -18.39
N GLU A 93 17.55 1.97 -18.35
CA GLU A 93 18.00 3.19 -17.68
C GLU A 93 17.31 3.34 -16.32
N THR A 94 17.97 4.07 -15.42
CA THR A 94 17.38 4.43 -14.13
C THR A 94 17.43 5.93 -13.92
N HIS A 95 16.28 6.56 -13.75
CA HIS A 95 16.15 7.97 -13.43
C HIS A 95 15.67 8.12 -11.99
N VAL A 96 16.44 8.77 -11.14
CA VAL A 96 16.01 9.13 -9.79
C VAL A 96 15.69 10.61 -9.73
N VAL A 97 14.45 10.92 -9.40
CA VAL A 97 14.00 12.30 -9.19
C VAL A 97 14.29 12.70 -7.75
N ASP A 98 15.24 13.62 -7.57
CA ASP A 98 15.38 14.32 -6.30
C ASP A 98 14.29 15.40 -6.21
N ASN A 99 13.26 15.12 -5.44
CA ASN A 99 12.05 15.94 -5.33
C ASN A 99 12.21 17.05 -4.26
N ALA A 100 13.31 17.80 -4.34
CA ALA A 100 13.75 18.82 -3.38
C ALA A 100 14.05 18.24 -1.98
N SER A 101 14.89 17.20 -1.92
CA SER A 101 15.37 16.65 -0.66
C SER A 101 16.31 17.63 0.07
N ALA A 102 16.21 17.63 1.39
CA ALA A 102 17.05 18.41 2.30
C ALA A 102 18.07 17.54 3.05
N ASP A 103 18.03 16.23 2.83
CA ASP A 103 18.99 15.24 3.39
C ASP A 103 20.14 14.95 2.41
N ASP A 104 20.98 13.99 2.74
CA ASP A 104 22.18 13.63 1.98
C ASP A 104 21.88 12.78 0.71
N SER A 105 20.62 12.73 0.26
CA SER A 105 20.19 11.91 -0.89
C SER A 105 21.00 12.20 -2.16
N ARG A 106 21.30 13.47 -2.43
CA ARG A 106 22.02 13.88 -3.64
C ARG A 106 23.47 13.45 -3.64
N GLU A 107 24.15 13.68 -2.50
CA GLU A 107 25.54 13.28 -2.28
C GLU A 107 25.68 11.77 -2.34
N LEU A 108 24.74 11.04 -1.75
CA LEU A 108 24.67 9.58 -1.79
C LEU A 108 24.56 9.07 -3.23
N LEU A 109 23.60 9.60 -4.01
CA LEU A 109 23.40 9.22 -5.41
C LEU A 109 24.63 9.49 -6.26
N ALA A 110 25.19 10.69 -6.18
CA ALA A 110 26.36 11.07 -7.00
C ALA A 110 27.58 10.23 -6.68
N ARG A 111 27.79 9.85 -5.40
CA ARG A 111 28.97 9.10 -4.96
C ARG A 111 28.84 7.60 -5.19
N ARG A 112 27.66 7.01 -4.85
CA ARG A 112 27.51 5.55 -4.79
C ARG A 112 26.84 4.96 -6.03
N TYR A 113 26.03 5.76 -6.76
CA TYR A 113 25.22 5.28 -7.90
C TYR A 113 25.45 6.12 -9.17
N PRO A 114 26.70 6.18 -9.72
CA PRO A 114 27.03 7.03 -10.87
C PRO A 114 26.31 6.61 -12.15
N TRP A 115 25.75 5.38 -12.20
CA TRP A 115 24.95 4.87 -13.31
C TRP A 115 23.50 5.40 -13.32
N VAL A 116 23.06 6.10 -12.26
CA VAL A 116 21.74 6.68 -12.16
C VAL A 116 21.70 8.09 -12.73
N LYS A 117 20.74 8.38 -13.60
CA LYS A 117 20.45 9.74 -14.04
C LYS A 117 19.65 10.49 -12.99
N ILE A 118 20.23 11.53 -12.40
CA ILE A 118 19.56 12.36 -11.39
C ILE A 118 18.75 13.46 -12.07
N VAL A 119 17.43 13.48 -11.85
CA VAL A 119 16.51 14.54 -12.29
C VAL A 119 16.15 15.40 -11.08
N ARG A 120 16.36 16.72 -11.14
CA ARG A 120 16.21 17.60 -9.99
C ARG A 120 14.94 18.43 -10.05
N SER A 121 14.29 18.59 -8.91
CA SER A 121 13.21 19.55 -8.69
C SER A 121 13.59 20.57 -7.62
N GLU A 122 13.22 21.84 -7.83
CA GLU A 122 13.44 22.92 -6.86
C GLU A 122 12.43 22.94 -5.72
N ARG A 123 11.36 22.15 -5.84
CA ARG A 123 10.29 22.03 -4.83
C ARG A 123 9.71 20.63 -4.83
N ASN A 124 9.15 20.22 -3.69
CA ASN A 124 8.42 18.96 -3.61
C ASN A 124 7.14 19.03 -4.46
N LEU A 125 7.11 18.25 -5.53
CA LEU A 125 6.01 18.13 -6.50
C LEU A 125 5.01 17.02 -6.12
N GLY A 126 5.22 16.34 -4.99
CA GLY A 126 4.49 15.12 -4.63
C GLY A 126 4.90 13.93 -5.52
N PHE A 127 4.12 12.86 -5.42
CA PHE A 127 4.36 11.65 -6.21
C PHE A 127 4.04 11.87 -7.69
N ALA A 128 2.86 12.40 -7.99
CA ALA A 128 2.42 12.62 -9.37
C ALA A 128 3.37 13.55 -10.16
N GLY A 129 3.62 14.74 -9.64
CA GLY A 129 4.48 15.72 -10.30
C GLY A 129 5.96 15.31 -10.33
N GLY A 130 6.44 14.65 -9.26
CA GLY A 130 7.79 14.09 -9.19
C GLY A 130 8.03 13.06 -10.29
N ASN A 131 7.15 12.06 -10.41
CA ASN A 131 7.25 11.07 -11.50
C ASN A 131 7.14 11.73 -12.87
N ASN A 132 6.21 12.65 -13.08
CA ASN A 132 6.03 13.34 -14.35
C ASN A 132 7.28 14.09 -14.81
N LEU A 133 8.07 14.63 -13.87
CA LEU A 133 9.30 15.35 -14.20
C LEU A 133 10.32 14.46 -14.95
N ALA A 134 10.43 13.18 -14.58
CA ALA A 134 11.26 12.21 -15.29
C ALA A 134 10.51 11.56 -16.47
N LEU A 135 9.25 11.16 -16.29
CA LEU A 135 8.46 10.46 -17.29
C LEU A 135 8.32 11.22 -18.61
N ARG A 136 8.26 12.55 -18.56
CA ARG A 136 8.25 13.42 -19.76
C ARG A 136 9.56 13.39 -20.55
N GLN A 137 10.65 12.88 -19.95
CA GLN A 137 11.97 12.74 -20.57
C GLN A 137 12.27 11.30 -21.02
N VAL A 138 11.40 10.35 -20.72
CA VAL A 138 11.57 8.95 -21.11
C VAL A 138 11.36 8.79 -22.61
N THR A 139 12.33 8.14 -23.26
CA THR A 139 12.34 7.86 -24.70
C THR A 139 12.32 6.35 -24.99
N THR A 140 12.62 5.52 -24.00
CA THR A 140 12.57 4.05 -24.12
C THR A 140 11.15 3.54 -24.38
N PRO A 141 10.98 2.36 -25.01
CA PRO A 141 9.66 1.78 -25.30
C PRO A 141 8.73 1.65 -24.10
N LEU A 142 9.31 1.32 -22.92
CA LEU A 142 8.57 1.10 -21.68
C LEU A 142 9.07 2.05 -20.58
N ALA A 143 8.13 2.59 -19.81
CA ALA A 143 8.39 3.33 -18.58
C ALA A 143 7.98 2.46 -17.39
N VAL A 144 8.84 2.37 -16.39
CA VAL A 144 8.65 1.59 -15.17
C VAL A 144 8.68 2.54 -13.98
N LEU A 145 7.71 2.43 -13.08
CA LEU A 145 7.70 3.14 -11.81
C LEU A 145 8.16 2.21 -10.71
N LEU A 146 9.00 2.70 -9.83
CA LEU A 146 9.47 1.99 -8.64
C LEU A 146 9.57 2.98 -7.47
N ASN A 147 8.99 2.63 -6.34
CA ASN A 147 9.14 3.45 -5.14
C ASN A 147 10.55 3.33 -4.55
N ASN A 148 11.05 4.40 -3.92
CA ASN A 148 12.36 4.41 -3.28
C ASN A 148 12.46 3.53 -2.02
N ASP A 149 11.32 3.09 -1.46
CA ASP A 149 11.18 2.20 -0.31
C ASP A 149 10.77 0.77 -0.73
N ALA A 150 11.03 0.42 -1.99
CA ALA A 150 10.72 -0.86 -2.58
C ALA A 150 12.00 -1.61 -2.99
N ILE A 151 12.03 -2.91 -2.74
CA ILE A 151 13.15 -3.80 -3.04
C ILE A 151 12.69 -4.87 -4.03
N PRO A 152 13.03 -4.75 -5.32
CA PRO A 152 12.66 -5.74 -6.33
C PRO A 152 13.44 -7.04 -6.16
N GLU A 153 12.77 -8.19 -6.32
CA GLU A 153 13.44 -9.49 -6.43
C GLU A 153 14.31 -9.54 -7.70
N PRO A 154 15.34 -10.41 -7.76
CA PRO A 154 16.34 -10.35 -8.84
C PRO A 154 15.81 -10.46 -10.27
N ASP A 155 14.69 -11.13 -10.50
CA ASP A 155 14.05 -11.29 -11.81
C ASP A 155 12.79 -10.41 -11.99
N TRP A 156 12.52 -9.52 -11.05
CA TRP A 156 11.32 -8.68 -11.05
C TRP A 156 11.12 -7.91 -12.35
N LEU A 157 12.16 -7.22 -12.83
CA LEU A 157 12.03 -6.38 -14.01
C LEU A 157 11.83 -7.21 -15.29
N ALA A 158 12.51 -8.34 -15.40
CA ALA A 158 12.33 -9.28 -16.52
C ALA A 158 10.89 -9.83 -16.54
N ARG A 159 10.39 -10.30 -15.40
CA ARG A 159 9.02 -10.84 -15.25
C ARG A 159 7.97 -9.78 -15.53
N LEU A 160 8.17 -8.57 -15.00
CA LEU A 160 7.22 -7.45 -15.17
C LEU A 160 7.06 -7.05 -16.64
N LEU A 161 8.15 -7.05 -17.42
CA LEU A 161 8.14 -6.55 -18.81
C LEU A 161 7.81 -7.63 -19.85
N ALA A 162 8.06 -8.92 -19.56
CA ALA A 162 7.82 -10.02 -20.48
C ALA A 162 6.41 -10.03 -21.14
N PRO A 163 5.31 -9.69 -20.46
CA PRO A 163 3.98 -9.69 -21.06
C PRO A 163 3.79 -8.73 -22.22
N PHE A 164 4.59 -7.68 -22.36
CA PHE A 164 4.47 -6.72 -23.47
C PHE A 164 4.90 -7.31 -24.81
N ASP A 165 5.80 -8.29 -24.80
CA ASP A 165 6.29 -8.99 -26.00
C ASP A 165 5.54 -10.30 -26.28
N ALA A 166 4.73 -10.77 -25.31
CA ALA A 166 3.94 -11.98 -25.44
C ALA A 166 2.74 -11.80 -26.42
N PRO A 167 2.18 -12.88 -26.96
CA PRO A 167 0.94 -12.82 -27.74
C PRO A 167 -0.18 -12.07 -27.02
N GLY A 168 -0.74 -11.06 -27.65
CA GLY A 168 -1.74 -10.15 -27.04
C GLY A 168 -1.15 -9.01 -26.23
N GLY A 169 0.16 -8.90 -26.11
CA GLY A 169 0.85 -7.81 -25.40
C GLY A 169 0.56 -6.42 -25.98
N ASN A 170 0.20 -6.32 -27.24
CA ASN A 170 -0.22 -5.07 -27.90
C ASN A 170 -1.51 -4.46 -27.29
N ARG A 171 -2.32 -5.27 -26.58
CA ARG A 171 -3.52 -4.82 -25.85
C ARG A 171 -3.19 -4.32 -24.43
N LEU A 172 -1.97 -4.59 -23.93
CA LEU A 172 -1.55 -4.14 -22.62
C LEU A 172 -1.16 -2.67 -22.65
N GLY A 173 -1.81 -1.88 -21.81
CA GLY A 173 -1.42 -0.50 -21.53
C GLY A 173 -0.45 -0.42 -20.36
N ALA A 174 -0.70 -1.21 -19.32
CA ALA A 174 0.15 -1.30 -18.14
C ALA A 174 0.14 -2.71 -17.53
N VAL A 175 1.15 -2.97 -16.70
CA VAL A 175 1.26 -4.16 -15.86
C VAL A 175 1.64 -3.76 -14.44
N THR A 176 1.33 -4.60 -13.45
CA THR A 176 1.73 -4.43 -12.04
C THR A 176 2.14 -5.78 -11.47
N GLY A 177 3.16 -5.80 -10.60
CA GLY A 177 3.65 -7.01 -9.96
C GLY A 177 2.95 -7.33 -8.64
N LYS A 178 3.39 -8.42 -8.00
CA LYS A 178 3.05 -8.79 -6.63
C LYS A 178 3.88 -7.93 -5.67
N VAL A 179 3.21 -7.13 -4.86
CA VAL A 179 3.85 -6.34 -3.81
C VAL A 179 3.57 -7.00 -2.46
N VAL A 180 4.63 -7.39 -1.75
CA VAL A 180 4.55 -7.95 -0.40
C VAL A 180 5.19 -6.99 0.60
N PHE A 181 4.82 -7.11 1.87
CA PHE A 181 5.43 -6.31 2.93
C PHE A 181 6.88 -6.69 3.19
N LEU A 182 7.66 -5.72 3.64
CA LEU A 182 8.96 -5.90 4.29
C LEU A 182 8.87 -5.29 5.70
N PRO A 183 9.34 -6.00 6.75
CA PRO A 183 9.95 -7.35 6.75
C PRO A 183 8.93 -8.48 6.52
N ARG A 184 9.42 -9.72 6.45
CA ARG A 184 8.58 -10.92 6.45
C ARG A 184 7.99 -11.13 7.85
N PHE A 185 7.06 -12.08 7.98
CA PHE A 185 6.32 -12.30 9.22
C PHE A 185 6.47 -13.73 9.73
N LEU A 186 6.45 -13.87 11.05
CA LEU A 186 6.15 -15.14 11.71
C LEU A 186 4.66 -15.24 11.95
N ARG A 187 4.07 -16.37 11.55
CA ARG A 187 2.69 -16.70 11.85
C ARG A 187 2.65 -17.41 13.20
N LEU A 188 1.90 -16.83 14.14
CA LEU A 188 1.65 -17.37 15.45
C LEU A 188 0.16 -17.70 15.59
N THR A 189 -0.14 -18.77 16.29
CA THR A 189 -1.48 -19.12 16.73
C THR A 189 -1.63 -18.82 18.21
N LEU A 190 -2.77 -18.29 18.61
CA LEU A 190 -3.09 -18.04 20.02
C LEU A 190 -4.41 -18.72 20.37
N SER A 191 -4.42 -19.43 21.49
CA SER A 191 -5.64 -19.98 22.07
C SER A 191 -5.69 -19.67 23.57
N SER A 192 -6.83 -19.15 24.05
CA SER A 192 -7.08 -18.82 25.45
C SER A 192 -8.54 -19.02 25.82
N PRO A 193 -8.85 -19.38 27.06
CA PRO A 193 -10.22 -19.28 27.57
C PRO A 193 -10.75 -17.86 27.47
N THR A 194 -12.05 -17.72 27.16
CA THR A 194 -12.75 -16.44 27.11
C THR A 194 -13.58 -16.17 28.35
N PHE A 195 -13.98 -14.92 28.52
CA PHE A 195 -14.93 -14.50 29.56
C PHE A 195 -15.88 -13.45 28.98
N SER A 196 -17.08 -13.36 29.56
CA SER A 196 -18.04 -12.30 29.24
C SER A 196 -17.82 -11.09 30.15
N PRO A 197 -17.55 -9.89 29.65
CA PRO A 197 -17.33 -8.71 30.47
C PRO A 197 -18.62 -8.16 31.11
N GLY A 198 -19.79 -8.70 30.80
CA GLY A 198 -21.06 -8.38 31.39
C GLY A 198 -22.15 -7.95 30.43
N PRO A 199 -23.36 -7.61 30.91
CA PRO A 199 -24.55 -7.46 30.08
C PRO A 199 -24.50 -6.26 29.11
N HIS A 200 -23.56 -5.35 29.28
CA HIS A 200 -23.40 -4.18 28.43
C HIS A 200 -22.36 -4.37 27.32
N ASP A 201 -21.60 -5.45 27.33
CA ASP A 201 -20.63 -5.81 26.30
C ASP A 201 -20.89 -7.26 25.84
N PRO A 202 -21.43 -7.49 24.65
CA PRO A 202 -21.80 -8.80 24.14
C PRO A 202 -20.60 -9.65 23.67
N ARG A 203 -19.38 -9.15 23.80
CA ARG A 203 -18.18 -9.85 23.32
C ARG A 203 -17.73 -10.92 24.30
N GLU A 204 -17.21 -12.01 23.77
CA GLU A 204 -16.42 -12.99 24.51
C GLU A 204 -14.95 -12.61 24.37
N LEU A 205 -14.32 -12.21 25.48
CA LEU A 205 -12.96 -11.67 25.50
C LEU A 205 -11.95 -12.72 26.00
N GLY A 206 -10.84 -12.90 25.30
CA GLY A 206 -9.74 -13.76 25.71
C GLY A 206 -8.74 -13.03 26.60
N VAL A 207 -7.60 -12.60 26.04
CA VAL A 207 -6.57 -11.84 26.72
C VAL A 207 -6.40 -10.45 26.11
N ARG A 208 -5.94 -9.52 26.93
CA ARG A 208 -5.65 -8.14 26.51
C ARG A 208 -4.15 -7.99 26.23
N ILE A 209 -3.77 -7.80 24.98
CA ILE A 209 -2.39 -7.60 24.59
C ILE A 209 -2.12 -6.09 24.51
N SER A 210 -1.06 -5.62 25.16
CA SER A 210 -0.69 -4.20 25.24
C SER A 210 0.71 -3.88 24.70
N SER A 211 1.55 -4.90 24.48
CA SER A 211 2.86 -4.76 23.83
C SER A 211 3.22 -6.07 23.13
N VAL A 212 3.87 -5.96 21.98
CA VAL A 212 4.56 -7.07 21.30
C VAL A 212 5.92 -6.55 20.89
N THR A 213 6.97 -7.26 21.32
CA THR A 213 8.35 -6.90 20.97
C THR A 213 9.02 -8.03 20.19
N VAL A 214 9.91 -7.66 19.29
CA VAL A 214 10.80 -8.56 18.54
C VAL A 214 12.23 -8.09 18.80
N ASP A 215 13.03 -8.95 19.44
CA ASP A 215 14.41 -8.62 19.88
C ASP A 215 14.49 -7.30 20.66
N GLY A 216 13.47 -7.05 21.51
CA GLY A 216 13.33 -5.84 22.31
C GLY A 216 12.70 -4.63 21.61
N ARG A 217 12.52 -4.65 20.29
CA ARG A 217 11.85 -3.57 19.53
C ARG A 217 10.32 -3.73 19.62
N GLU A 218 9.63 -2.66 19.98
CA GLU A 218 8.15 -2.63 20.02
C GLU A 218 7.54 -2.69 18.62
N VAL A 219 6.68 -3.68 18.35
CA VAL A 219 6.04 -3.91 17.05
C VAL A 219 4.52 -4.06 17.11
N LEU A 220 3.87 -3.81 18.24
CA LEU A 220 2.41 -4.01 18.42
C LEU A 220 1.55 -3.43 17.29
N ARG A 221 1.96 -2.29 16.73
CA ARG A 221 1.22 -1.59 15.67
C ARG A 221 1.45 -2.17 14.28
N GLU A 222 2.49 -2.97 14.13
CA GLU A 222 2.90 -3.64 12.90
C GLU A 222 2.36 -5.08 12.84
N VAL A 223 1.84 -5.59 13.98
CA VAL A 223 1.25 -6.94 14.06
C VAL A 223 -0.06 -6.99 13.26
N LEU A 224 -0.20 -8.01 12.45
CA LEU A 224 -1.45 -8.32 11.75
C LEU A 224 -2.24 -9.35 12.56
N TRP A 225 -3.48 -9.04 12.86
CA TRP A 225 -4.29 -9.74 13.87
C TRP A 225 -5.28 -10.76 13.30
N GLU A 226 -5.21 -11.11 12.03
CA GLU A 226 -6.00 -12.17 11.35
C GLU A 226 -7.35 -12.52 12.04
N LYS A 227 -8.20 -11.54 12.27
CA LYS A 227 -9.47 -11.66 12.99
C LYS A 227 -9.34 -12.08 14.47
N LEU A 228 -8.14 -12.24 15.01
CA LEU A 228 -7.91 -12.61 16.40
C LEU A 228 -8.47 -11.58 17.39
N THR A 229 -8.53 -10.29 17.03
CA THR A 229 -8.90 -9.23 17.95
C THR A 229 -10.18 -8.49 17.56
N PHE A 230 -10.71 -7.69 18.49
CA PHE A 230 -11.82 -6.76 18.26
C PHE A 230 -11.35 -5.37 17.76
N GLY A 231 -10.06 -5.23 17.47
CA GLY A 231 -9.44 -3.97 17.07
C GLY A 231 -8.77 -3.25 18.25
N ALA A 232 -8.12 -2.12 17.93
CA ALA A 232 -7.40 -1.32 18.91
C ALA A 232 -8.35 -0.58 19.85
N GLU A 233 -8.12 -0.68 21.14
CA GLU A 233 -8.83 0.02 22.20
C GLU A 233 -7.87 0.85 23.05
N GLY A 234 -8.43 1.73 23.90
CA GLY A 234 -7.64 2.57 24.81
C GLY A 234 -7.11 3.86 24.19
N PRO A 235 -6.17 4.52 24.86
CA PRO A 235 -5.57 5.76 24.37
C PRO A 235 -4.74 5.53 23.11
N ALA A 236 -4.81 6.43 22.14
CA ALA A 236 -4.05 6.31 20.90
C ALA A 236 -2.51 6.19 21.10
N LYS A 237 -1.99 6.65 22.25
CA LYS A 237 -0.57 6.53 22.61
C LYS A 237 -0.18 5.16 23.17
N ALA A 238 -1.13 4.46 23.81
CA ALA A 238 -0.97 3.18 24.44
C ALA A 238 -2.20 2.32 24.11
N PRO A 239 -2.33 1.88 22.84
CA PRO A 239 -3.41 1.01 22.44
C PRO A 239 -3.21 -0.38 23.05
N TYR A 240 -4.31 -1.09 23.21
CA TYR A 240 -4.32 -2.50 23.53
C TYR A 240 -5.37 -3.23 22.69
N PHE A 241 -5.27 -4.55 22.63
CA PHE A 241 -6.14 -5.40 21.82
C PHE A 241 -6.70 -6.53 22.67
N TRP A 242 -8.03 -6.64 22.72
CA TRP A 242 -8.69 -7.80 23.27
C TRP A 242 -8.80 -8.91 22.22
N THR A 243 -8.34 -10.11 22.56
CA THR A 243 -8.46 -11.28 21.68
C THR A 243 -9.84 -11.93 21.79
N ARG A 244 -10.19 -12.73 20.76
CA ARG A 244 -11.44 -13.51 20.66
C ARG A 244 -11.34 -14.92 21.26
N GLY A 245 -10.26 -15.23 21.96
CA GLY A 245 -9.97 -16.56 22.47
C GLY A 245 -9.07 -17.36 21.53
N GLU A 246 -9.44 -17.54 20.29
CA GLU A 246 -8.64 -18.28 19.30
C GLU A 246 -8.44 -17.47 18.03
N GLY A 247 -7.27 -17.64 17.41
CA GLY A 247 -6.96 -17.02 16.12
C GLY A 247 -5.47 -16.94 15.85
N GLU A 248 -5.15 -16.25 14.75
CA GLU A 248 -3.79 -16.10 14.26
C GLU A 248 -3.36 -14.63 14.33
N LEU A 249 -2.04 -14.45 14.49
CA LEU A 249 -1.39 -13.15 14.36
C LEU A 249 -0.09 -13.32 13.60
N CYS A 250 0.24 -12.33 12.78
CA CYS A 250 1.52 -12.29 12.08
C CYS A 250 2.39 -11.18 12.68
N VAL A 251 3.57 -11.56 13.17
CA VAL A 251 4.53 -10.66 13.81
C VAL A 251 5.66 -10.37 12.83
N PRO A 252 5.95 -9.09 12.50
CA PRO A 252 7.04 -8.74 11.59
C PRO A 252 8.39 -9.10 12.23
N VAL A 253 9.24 -9.80 11.49
CA VAL A 253 10.53 -10.31 12.00
C VAL A 253 11.66 -10.10 10.98
N PRO A 254 12.93 -10.00 11.42
CA PRO A 254 14.09 -10.00 10.53
C PRO A 254 14.15 -11.25 9.64
N GLU A 255 14.83 -11.10 8.51
CA GLU A 255 15.07 -12.21 7.56
C GLU A 255 16.16 -13.15 8.07
N GLY A 256 15.83 -14.18 8.76
CA GLY A 256 16.76 -15.21 9.22
C GLY A 256 17.20 -15.04 10.67
N GLY A 257 17.80 -16.10 11.20
CA GLY A 257 18.21 -16.21 12.59
C GLY A 257 17.03 -16.49 13.56
N PRO A 258 17.34 -16.92 14.79
CA PRO A 258 16.37 -17.02 15.85
C PRO A 258 15.91 -15.62 16.27
N VAL A 259 14.64 -15.50 16.70
CA VAL A 259 14.06 -14.22 17.14
C VAL A 259 13.45 -14.38 18.53
N THR A 260 13.61 -13.38 19.39
CA THR A 260 12.97 -13.36 20.71
C THR A 260 11.72 -12.49 20.65
N ILE A 261 10.55 -13.11 20.87
CA ILE A 261 9.28 -12.42 20.90
C ILE A 261 8.89 -12.21 22.36
N GLY A 262 8.62 -10.97 22.73
CA GLY A 262 8.03 -10.60 24.01
C GLY A 262 6.60 -10.17 23.84
N VAL A 263 5.70 -10.65 24.70
CA VAL A 263 4.28 -10.25 24.71
C VAL A 263 3.90 -9.78 26.10
N THR A 264 3.39 -8.55 26.20
CA THR A 264 2.79 -8.04 27.44
C THR A 264 1.28 -8.16 27.35
N TRP A 265 0.71 -8.95 28.26
CA TRP A 265 -0.73 -9.23 28.29
C TRP A 265 -1.30 -9.24 29.68
N ALA A 266 -2.62 -9.20 29.77
CA ALA A 266 -3.41 -9.36 31.00
C ALA A 266 -4.73 -10.05 30.67
N ALA A 267 -5.41 -10.62 31.71
CA ALA A 267 -6.70 -11.21 31.56
C ALA A 267 -7.66 -10.72 32.68
N ASP A 268 -8.87 -11.24 32.75
CA ASP A 268 -9.82 -11.01 33.83
C ASP A 268 -9.42 -11.74 35.13
N ALA A 269 -8.77 -12.90 34.97
CA ALA A 269 -8.28 -13.75 36.07
C ALA A 269 -7.04 -14.53 35.58
N ALA A 270 -6.38 -15.21 36.51
CA ALA A 270 -5.27 -16.12 36.17
C ALA A 270 -5.77 -17.25 35.24
N LYS A 271 -5.13 -17.41 34.10
CA LYS A 271 -5.41 -18.46 33.12
C LYS A 271 -4.16 -18.83 32.32
N GLU A 272 -4.26 -19.85 31.53
CA GLU A 272 -3.21 -20.28 30.62
C GLU A 272 -3.56 -19.89 29.19
N VAL A 273 -2.55 -19.49 28.42
CA VAL A 273 -2.61 -19.17 26.98
C VAL A 273 -1.64 -20.08 26.25
N THR A 274 -2.14 -20.74 25.21
CA THR A 274 -1.28 -21.49 24.30
C THR A 274 -0.89 -20.61 23.15
N LEU A 275 0.42 -20.42 22.94
CA LEU A 275 0.99 -19.84 21.74
C LEU A 275 1.69 -20.94 20.95
N GLY A 276 1.30 -21.08 19.66
CA GLY A 276 1.94 -21.98 18.71
C GLY A 276 2.55 -21.18 17.55
N TRP A 277 3.45 -21.81 16.79
CA TRP A 277 3.98 -21.27 15.55
C TRP A 277 4.29 -22.37 14.55
N ASP A 278 4.39 -22.01 13.28
CA ASP A 278 4.74 -22.96 12.23
C ASP A 278 6.20 -23.40 12.37
N GLY A 279 6.46 -24.67 12.11
CA GLY A 279 7.80 -25.25 12.18
C GLY A 279 7.80 -26.76 12.39
N PRO A 280 8.97 -27.39 12.39
CA PRO A 280 9.08 -28.83 12.64
C PRO A 280 8.47 -29.22 14.01
N GLY A 281 7.51 -30.16 13.98
CA GLY A 281 6.82 -30.61 15.19
C GLY A 281 5.73 -29.69 15.72
N SER A 282 5.34 -28.65 14.99
CA SER A 282 4.32 -27.66 15.39
C SER A 282 4.54 -27.14 16.81
N PRO A 283 5.64 -26.45 17.10
CA PRO A 283 6.01 -26.05 18.44
C PRO A 283 4.96 -25.14 19.08
N SER A 284 4.69 -25.36 20.35
CA SER A 284 3.78 -24.50 21.14
C SER A 284 4.28 -24.34 22.57
N ARG A 285 3.83 -23.29 23.23
CA ARG A 285 4.10 -23.02 24.64
C ARG A 285 2.82 -22.65 25.36
N VAL A 286 2.63 -23.22 26.51
CA VAL A 286 1.61 -22.82 27.46
C VAL A 286 2.21 -21.79 28.42
N LEU A 287 1.62 -20.61 28.46
CA LEU A 287 2.15 -19.44 29.15
C LEU A 287 1.09 -18.91 30.13
N PRO A 288 1.49 -18.53 31.36
CA PRO A 288 0.57 -17.97 32.33
C PRO A 288 0.21 -16.53 32.01
N VAL A 289 -1.04 -16.18 32.25
CA VAL A 289 -1.55 -14.80 32.18
C VAL A 289 -2.29 -14.51 33.48
N THR A 290 -2.09 -13.32 34.02
CA THR A 290 -2.73 -12.87 35.26
C THR A 290 -3.61 -11.64 35.02
N ALA A 291 -4.32 -11.18 36.03
CA ALA A 291 -5.09 -9.94 35.96
C ALA A 291 -4.19 -8.70 35.85
N GLU A 292 -3.00 -8.76 36.41
CA GLU A 292 -1.98 -7.72 36.25
C GLU A 292 -1.18 -7.92 34.95
N PRO A 293 -0.80 -6.84 34.23
CA PRO A 293 0.01 -6.94 33.03
C PRO A 293 1.33 -7.66 33.28
N THR A 294 1.56 -8.74 32.57
CA THR A 294 2.76 -9.58 32.68
C THR A 294 3.41 -9.70 31.32
N THR A 295 4.74 -9.53 31.26
CA THR A 295 5.51 -9.75 30.05
C THR A 295 6.12 -11.15 30.07
N VAL A 296 5.87 -11.91 29.01
CA VAL A 296 6.51 -13.20 28.77
C VAL A 296 7.33 -13.10 27.51
N SER A 297 8.47 -13.81 27.47
CA SER A 297 9.32 -13.85 26.29
C SER A 297 9.64 -15.29 25.92
N PHE A 298 9.73 -15.57 24.63
CA PHE A 298 10.11 -16.87 24.09
C PHE A 298 10.91 -16.69 22.81
N THR A 299 11.82 -17.64 22.55
CA THR A 299 12.60 -17.65 21.32
C THR A 299 11.96 -18.57 20.31
N VAL A 300 11.87 -18.09 19.07
CA VAL A 300 11.48 -18.87 17.90
C VAL A 300 12.74 -19.13 17.08
N ASP A 301 12.95 -20.39 16.71
CA ASP A 301 14.15 -20.85 16.03
C ASP A 301 14.25 -20.29 14.59
N ALA A 302 15.46 -20.31 14.05
CA ALA A 302 15.76 -19.81 12.71
C ALA A 302 15.00 -20.55 11.61
N GLU A 303 14.71 -21.85 11.83
CA GLU A 303 14.02 -22.75 10.91
C GLU A 303 12.51 -22.52 10.83
N ALA A 304 11.93 -21.74 11.76
CA ALA A 304 10.51 -21.38 11.69
C ALA A 304 10.23 -20.61 10.39
N PRO A 305 9.24 -21.05 9.58
CA PRO A 305 8.99 -20.45 8.29
C PRO A 305 8.53 -19.00 8.43
N ARG A 306 9.10 -18.11 7.63
CA ARG A 306 8.63 -16.75 7.48
C ARG A 306 7.65 -16.72 6.32
N VAL A 307 6.51 -16.11 6.54
CA VAL A 307 5.47 -15.94 5.53
C VAL A 307 5.55 -14.54 4.91
N ASP A 308 5.21 -14.46 3.65
CA ASP A 308 4.97 -13.19 2.97
C ASP A 308 3.53 -12.74 3.22
N VAL A 309 3.35 -11.46 3.43
CA VAL A 309 2.04 -10.83 3.56
C VAL A 309 1.87 -9.85 2.41
N ILE A 310 0.73 -9.93 1.76
CA ILE A 310 0.44 -9.14 0.57
C ILE A 310 0.20 -7.69 0.96
N ASN A 311 0.91 -6.78 0.30
CA ASN A 311 0.64 -5.36 0.31
C ASN A 311 -0.33 -4.99 -0.82
N ASN A 312 -0.06 -5.44 -2.06
CA ASN A 312 -0.91 -5.15 -3.22
C ASN A 312 -0.69 -6.20 -4.34
N VAL A 313 -1.77 -6.65 -4.94
CA VAL A 313 -1.77 -7.53 -6.13
C VAL A 313 -2.72 -6.98 -7.21
N GLY A 314 -2.61 -5.67 -7.45
CA GLY A 314 -3.52 -4.88 -8.25
C GLY A 314 -4.54 -4.14 -7.38
N GLY A 315 -5.04 -3.01 -7.86
CA GLY A 315 -6.01 -2.22 -7.12
C GLY A 315 -7.44 -2.48 -7.60
N ILE A 316 -8.37 -2.28 -6.69
CA ILE A 316 -9.82 -2.25 -6.95
C ILE A 316 -10.39 -0.88 -6.64
N VAL A 317 -11.51 -0.54 -7.26
CA VAL A 317 -12.28 0.67 -6.95
C VAL A 317 -13.67 0.25 -6.48
N LEU A 318 -14.08 0.74 -5.34
CA LEU A 318 -15.40 0.45 -4.78
C LEU A 318 -16.48 1.30 -5.46
N THR A 319 -17.74 0.87 -5.38
CA THR A 319 -18.88 1.57 -6.00
C THR A 319 -19.07 3.00 -5.51
N ASP A 320 -18.55 3.34 -4.32
CA ASP A 320 -18.51 4.71 -3.78
C ASP A 320 -17.25 5.49 -4.19
N GLY A 321 -16.37 4.88 -4.98
CA GLY A 321 -15.16 5.47 -5.56
C GLY A 321 -13.94 5.43 -4.64
N TYR A 322 -14.00 4.76 -3.49
CA TYR A 322 -12.77 4.50 -2.74
C TYR A 322 -11.93 3.44 -3.44
N GLY A 323 -10.63 3.70 -3.55
CA GLY A 323 -9.64 2.71 -3.95
C GLY A 323 -9.33 1.77 -2.78
N ALA A 324 -8.99 0.53 -3.11
CA ALA A 324 -8.48 -0.44 -2.14
C ALA A 324 -7.43 -1.33 -2.81
N ASP A 325 -6.47 -1.77 -2.02
CA ASP A 325 -5.44 -2.70 -2.45
C ASP A 325 -6.00 -4.13 -2.38
N ARG A 326 -5.97 -4.83 -3.52
CA ARG A 326 -6.41 -6.22 -3.59
C ARG A 326 -5.42 -7.10 -2.84
N GLY A 327 -5.91 -8.00 -2.00
CA GLY A 327 -5.09 -8.90 -1.16
C GLY A 327 -4.44 -8.23 0.05
N TYR A 328 -4.69 -6.94 0.32
CA TYR A 328 -4.05 -6.20 1.41
C TYR A 328 -4.14 -6.91 2.76
N GLN A 329 -2.98 -7.08 3.41
CA GLN A 329 -2.80 -7.75 4.70
C GLN A 329 -3.19 -9.24 4.72
N GLN A 330 -3.36 -9.90 3.58
CA GLN A 330 -3.54 -11.36 3.53
C GLN A 330 -2.18 -12.05 3.50
N ILE A 331 -2.07 -13.18 4.21
CA ILE A 331 -0.90 -14.06 4.08
C ILE A 331 -0.89 -14.59 2.63
N ASP A 332 0.27 -14.56 2.00
CA ASP A 332 0.46 -15.16 0.67
C ASP A 332 0.53 -16.69 0.80
N THR A 333 -0.52 -17.36 0.34
CA THR A 333 -0.64 -18.83 0.30
C THR A 333 -0.73 -19.33 -1.14
N GLY A 334 -0.36 -18.49 -2.13
CA GLY A 334 -0.49 -18.81 -3.55
C GLY A 334 -1.87 -18.47 -4.13
N GLN A 335 -2.79 -17.87 -3.36
CA GLN A 335 -4.14 -17.53 -3.81
C GLN A 335 -4.17 -16.49 -4.95
N PHE A 336 -3.04 -15.81 -5.20
CA PHE A 336 -2.86 -14.84 -6.27
C PHE A 336 -1.72 -15.19 -7.25
N ASP A 337 -1.40 -16.47 -7.41
CA ASP A 337 -0.30 -16.93 -8.30
C ASP A 337 -0.72 -17.04 -9.77
N ASN A 338 -1.91 -16.60 -10.12
CA ASN A 338 -2.37 -16.56 -11.50
C ASN A 338 -2.35 -15.12 -12.03
N ALA A 339 -1.78 -14.95 -13.23
CA ALA A 339 -1.84 -13.68 -13.94
C ALA A 339 -3.28 -13.37 -14.36
N GLU A 340 -3.75 -12.18 -14.08
CA GLU A 340 -5.11 -11.77 -14.39
C GLU A 340 -5.23 -10.29 -14.73
N GLU A 341 -6.34 -9.93 -15.33
CA GLU A 341 -6.66 -8.53 -15.60
C GLU A 341 -7.19 -7.86 -14.34
N VAL A 342 -6.58 -6.72 -13.95
CA VAL A 342 -6.95 -5.93 -12.76
C VAL A 342 -7.40 -4.54 -13.16
N PHE A 343 -8.19 -3.87 -12.32
CA PHE A 343 -8.70 -2.55 -12.66
C PHE A 343 -7.61 -1.49 -12.62
N THR A 344 -6.75 -1.48 -11.60
CA THR A 344 -5.66 -0.51 -11.46
C THR A 344 -4.31 -1.19 -11.29
N ALA A 345 -3.27 -0.57 -11.83
CA ALA A 345 -1.89 -0.86 -11.50
C ALA A 345 -1.48 -0.07 -10.26
N CYS A 346 -0.64 -0.65 -9.40
CA CYS A 346 -0.11 0.01 -8.21
C CYS A 346 1.13 0.84 -8.57
N GLY A 347 1.15 2.11 -8.17
CA GLY A 347 2.27 3.02 -8.40
C GLY A 347 3.60 2.60 -7.76
N ASN A 348 3.59 1.66 -6.80
CA ASN A 348 4.81 1.15 -6.15
C ASN A 348 5.74 0.38 -7.10
N GLY A 349 5.14 -0.33 -8.09
CA GLY A 349 5.89 -1.13 -9.06
C GLY A 349 5.01 -1.46 -10.26
N MET A 350 4.96 -0.57 -11.25
CA MET A 350 4.20 -0.77 -12.47
C MET A 350 5.04 -0.44 -13.70
N ALA A 351 4.70 -1.05 -14.82
CA ALA A 351 5.25 -0.67 -16.12
C ALA A 351 4.13 -0.35 -17.11
N MET A 352 4.43 0.55 -18.04
CA MET A 352 3.50 0.92 -19.11
C MET A 352 4.23 1.30 -20.41
N ARG A 353 3.50 1.27 -21.52
CA ARG A 353 4.01 1.77 -22.79
C ARG A 353 4.23 3.28 -22.72
N THR A 354 5.45 3.71 -23.03
CA THR A 354 5.84 5.13 -23.00
C THR A 354 4.96 5.97 -23.93
N GLU A 355 4.72 5.52 -25.15
CA GLU A 355 3.85 6.21 -26.10
C GLU A 355 2.44 6.43 -25.56
N LEU A 356 1.87 5.42 -24.86
CA LEU A 356 0.56 5.56 -24.24
C LEU A 356 0.60 6.57 -23.10
N GLY A 357 1.62 6.53 -22.25
CA GLY A 357 1.83 7.48 -21.16
C GLY A 357 1.92 8.92 -21.68
N GLN A 358 2.69 9.16 -22.73
CA GLN A 358 2.81 10.46 -23.39
C GLN A 358 1.46 10.94 -23.95
N ARG A 359 0.72 10.07 -24.64
CA ARG A 359 -0.64 10.39 -25.16
C ARG A 359 -1.66 10.69 -24.07
N LEU A 360 -1.54 10.05 -22.90
CA LEU A 360 -2.39 10.30 -21.74
C LEU A 360 -1.94 11.50 -20.90
N GLY A 361 -0.73 12.02 -21.11
CA GLY A 361 -0.13 13.09 -20.32
C GLY A 361 0.37 12.64 -18.96
N TRP A 362 0.65 11.33 -18.79
CA TRP A 362 1.14 10.71 -17.57
C TRP A 362 0.19 10.91 -16.39
N PHE A 363 0.71 11.15 -15.19
CA PHE A 363 -0.12 11.46 -14.02
C PHE A 363 -0.75 12.85 -14.12
N ASP A 364 -1.83 13.04 -13.41
CA ASP A 364 -2.44 14.35 -13.25
C ASP A 364 -1.76 15.10 -12.08
N ASP A 365 -0.99 16.16 -12.38
CA ASP A 365 -0.20 16.92 -11.40
C ASP A 365 -1.06 17.51 -10.25
N ASP A 366 -2.37 17.72 -10.46
CA ASP A 366 -3.28 18.25 -9.44
C ASP A 366 -3.54 17.25 -8.29
N PHE A 367 -3.21 15.97 -8.48
CA PHE A 367 -3.37 14.95 -7.43
C PHE A 367 -2.32 15.07 -6.34
N PHE A 368 -1.08 15.40 -6.66
CA PHE A 368 0.06 15.48 -5.76
C PHE A 368 0.45 14.13 -5.15
N LEU A 369 -0.46 13.46 -4.42
CA LEU A 369 -0.26 12.17 -3.74
C LEU A 369 -1.61 11.47 -3.56
N TYR A 370 -1.65 10.15 -3.78
CA TYR A 370 -2.81 9.26 -3.76
C TYR A 370 -3.83 9.47 -4.88
N TYR A 371 -4.33 8.38 -5.43
CA TYR A 371 -5.28 8.28 -6.55
C TYR A 371 -4.73 8.65 -7.93
N GLU A 372 -3.47 9.08 -8.05
CA GLU A 372 -2.86 9.39 -9.37
C GLU A 372 -2.71 8.13 -10.23
N ASP A 373 -2.37 6.98 -9.62
CA ASP A 373 -2.25 5.68 -10.28
C ASP A 373 -3.63 5.11 -10.65
N THR A 374 -4.60 5.25 -9.78
CA THR A 374 -5.99 4.87 -10.01
C THR A 374 -6.60 5.69 -11.15
N ASP A 375 -6.37 6.99 -11.17
CA ASP A 375 -6.76 7.91 -12.24
C ASP A 375 -6.09 7.55 -13.57
N LEU A 376 -4.78 7.31 -13.58
CA LEU A 376 -4.05 6.92 -14.78
C LEU A 376 -4.57 5.57 -15.30
N SER A 377 -4.80 4.61 -14.42
CA SER A 377 -5.35 3.30 -14.76
C SER A 377 -6.75 3.42 -15.40
N TRP A 378 -7.60 4.28 -14.87
CA TRP A 378 -8.92 4.55 -15.45
C TRP A 378 -8.80 5.15 -16.86
N ARG A 379 -7.86 6.08 -17.06
CA ARG A 379 -7.59 6.67 -18.39
C ARG A 379 -7.01 5.66 -19.38
N ILE A 380 -6.12 4.76 -18.96
CA ILE A 380 -5.60 3.63 -19.76
C ILE A 380 -6.78 2.78 -20.25
N ARG A 381 -7.67 2.36 -19.33
CA ARG A 381 -8.84 1.55 -19.65
C ARG A 381 -9.84 2.27 -20.55
N SER A 382 -9.99 3.59 -20.38
CA SER A 382 -10.87 4.39 -21.24
C SER A 382 -10.44 4.38 -22.71
N ARG A 383 -9.17 4.05 -22.99
CA ARG A 383 -8.59 3.89 -24.32
C ARG A 383 -8.65 2.46 -24.85
N GLY A 384 -9.33 1.53 -24.14
CA GLY A 384 -9.47 0.14 -24.54
C GLY A 384 -8.26 -0.76 -24.22
N TYR A 385 -7.29 -0.24 -23.46
CA TYR A 385 -6.13 -1.05 -23.04
C TYR A 385 -6.43 -1.83 -21.76
N GLN A 386 -5.80 -3.00 -21.65
CA GLN A 386 -5.84 -3.86 -20.47
C GLN A 386 -4.74 -3.46 -19.48
N ILE A 387 -4.98 -3.76 -18.21
CA ILE A 387 -4.00 -3.71 -17.13
C ILE A 387 -3.90 -5.11 -16.56
N ARG A 388 -2.69 -5.69 -16.48
CA ARG A 388 -2.49 -7.07 -16.03
C ARG A 388 -1.64 -7.13 -14.79
N TYR A 389 -2.06 -7.95 -13.85
CA TYR A 389 -1.28 -8.36 -12.71
C TYR A 389 -0.37 -9.53 -13.07
N ILE A 390 0.91 -9.46 -12.65
CA ILE A 390 1.96 -10.44 -12.92
C ILE A 390 2.46 -11.00 -11.59
N PRO A 391 2.03 -12.23 -11.20
CA PRO A 391 2.32 -12.79 -9.89
C PRO A 391 3.81 -13.02 -9.63
N ASP A 392 4.57 -13.40 -10.69
CA ASP A 392 5.99 -13.72 -10.59
C ASP A 392 6.90 -12.47 -10.52
N ALA A 393 6.37 -11.28 -10.78
CA ALA A 393 7.10 -10.03 -10.63
C ALA A 393 6.97 -9.53 -9.18
N VAL A 394 7.81 -10.06 -8.28
CA VAL A 394 7.70 -9.81 -6.83
C VAL A 394 8.52 -8.62 -6.39
N LEU A 395 7.91 -7.77 -5.59
CA LEU A 395 8.47 -6.55 -5.03
C LEU A 395 8.21 -6.49 -3.52
N ARG A 396 9.24 -6.27 -2.70
CA ARG A 396 9.11 -6.05 -1.25
C ARG A 396 9.01 -4.58 -0.94
N HIS A 397 8.05 -4.19 -0.13
CA HIS A 397 7.77 -2.77 0.14
C HIS A 397 7.73 -2.49 1.64
N VAL A 398 8.44 -1.44 2.06
CA VAL A 398 8.37 -0.93 3.44
C VAL A 398 7.16 -0.05 3.58
N HIS A 399 6.10 -0.63 4.15
CA HIS A 399 4.83 0.08 4.28
C HIS A 399 4.95 1.35 5.14
N SER A 400 4.37 2.44 4.64
CA SER A 400 4.29 3.73 5.35
C SER A 400 5.64 4.39 5.69
N ALA A 401 6.72 4.08 4.96
CA ALA A 401 8.01 4.70 5.19
C ALA A 401 8.00 6.23 5.00
N SER A 402 7.17 6.73 4.08
CA SER A 402 7.08 8.15 3.73
C SER A 402 5.77 8.84 4.13
N SER A 403 4.73 8.09 4.51
CA SER A 403 3.42 8.68 4.87
C SER A 403 2.73 7.91 6.00
N VAL A 404 2.12 8.65 6.93
CA VAL A 404 1.35 8.06 8.04
C VAL A 404 -0.11 7.97 7.63
N GLU A 405 -0.64 6.74 7.58
CA GLU A 405 -2.07 6.50 7.34
C GLU A 405 -2.94 7.28 8.33
N TRP A 406 -4.09 7.76 7.84
CA TRP A 406 -5.05 8.54 8.62
C TRP A 406 -4.52 9.89 9.14
N SER A 407 -3.30 10.31 8.73
CA SER A 407 -2.83 11.67 8.98
C SER A 407 -3.74 12.70 8.30
N PRO A 408 -3.75 13.97 8.76
CA PRO A 408 -4.51 15.01 8.07
C PRO A 408 -4.12 15.19 6.60
N LEU A 409 -2.84 14.91 6.24
CA LEU A 409 -2.35 14.94 4.87
C LEU A 409 -2.98 13.80 4.05
N PHE A 410 -2.92 12.58 4.58
CA PHE A 410 -3.54 11.40 3.96
C PHE A 410 -5.04 11.65 3.70
N VAL A 411 -5.81 12.01 4.72
CA VAL A 411 -7.26 12.25 4.60
C VAL A 411 -7.56 13.37 3.61
N PHE A 412 -6.74 14.45 3.63
CA PHE A 412 -6.95 15.57 2.70
C PHE A 412 -6.82 15.12 1.25
N HIS A 413 -5.71 14.47 0.90
CA HIS A 413 -5.46 14.08 -0.49
C HIS A 413 -6.38 12.95 -0.93
N THR A 414 -6.58 11.92 -0.12
CA THR A 414 -7.45 10.77 -0.43
C THR A 414 -8.89 11.22 -0.70
N ASP A 415 -9.50 11.99 0.19
CA ASP A 415 -10.88 12.45 0.01
C ASP A 415 -11.02 13.43 -1.18
N ARG A 416 -10.08 14.40 -1.32
CA ARG A 416 -10.09 15.35 -2.43
C ARG A 416 -9.92 14.66 -3.77
N ASN A 417 -8.90 13.82 -3.89
CA ASN A 417 -8.52 13.19 -5.14
C ASN A 417 -9.55 12.16 -5.58
N ARG A 418 -10.17 11.44 -4.65
CA ARG A 418 -11.34 10.62 -4.95
C ARG A 418 -12.45 11.42 -5.67
N LEU A 419 -12.82 12.60 -5.15
CA LEU A 419 -13.83 13.45 -5.78
C LEU A 419 -13.37 13.97 -7.15
N LEU A 420 -12.10 14.36 -7.30
CA LEU A 420 -11.52 14.81 -8.56
C LEU A 420 -11.55 13.68 -9.62
N MET A 421 -11.06 12.50 -9.26
CA MET A 421 -11.05 11.31 -10.13
C MET A 421 -12.48 10.93 -10.56
N LEU A 422 -13.42 10.80 -9.62
CA LEU A 422 -14.80 10.47 -9.95
C LEU A 422 -15.43 11.51 -10.87
N THR A 423 -15.17 12.79 -10.66
CA THR A 423 -15.65 13.86 -11.55
C THR A 423 -15.09 13.70 -12.94
N LYS A 424 -13.82 13.33 -13.07
CA LYS A 424 -13.10 13.22 -14.33
C LYS A 424 -13.46 11.93 -15.10
N ASP A 425 -13.47 10.78 -14.42
CA ASP A 425 -13.42 9.47 -15.04
C ASP A 425 -14.72 8.65 -14.90
N ALA A 426 -15.46 8.79 -13.81
CA ALA A 426 -16.64 8.00 -13.54
C ALA A 426 -17.88 8.47 -14.35
N THR A 427 -19.00 7.70 -14.27
CA THR A 427 -20.28 8.15 -14.81
C THR A 427 -20.76 9.41 -14.09
N ALA A 428 -21.54 10.25 -14.76
CA ALA A 428 -22.08 11.47 -14.17
C ALA A 428 -22.90 11.19 -12.90
N ARG A 429 -23.63 10.08 -12.86
CA ARG A 429 -24.41 9.65 -11.69
C ARG A 429 -23.53 9.36 -10.49
N THR A 430 -22.45 8.59 -10.67
CA THR A 430 -21.50 8.24 -9.61
C THR A 430 -20.79 9.47 -9.09
N ALA A 431 -20.27 10.31 -10.00
CA ALA A 431 -19.60 11.56 -9.65
C ALA A 431 -20.54 12.49 -8.85
N PHE A 432 -21.73 12.75 -9.36
CA PHE A 432 -22.72 13.60 -8.68
C PHE A 432 -23.11 13.06 -7.30
N SER A 433 -23.37 11.75 -7.20
CA SER A 433 -23.71 11.10 -5.92
C SER A 433 -22.59 11.28 -4.88
N ALA A 434 -21.34 11.05 -5.25
CA ALA A 434 -20.19 11.22 -4.34
C ALA A 434 -20.02 12.67 -3.90
N VAL A 435 -20.09 13.62 -4.86
CA VAL A 435 -19.94 15.06 -4.58
C VAL A 435 -21.08 15.58 -3.70
N ALA A 436 -22.33 15.20 -3.97
CA ALA A 436 -23.48 15.63 -3.16
C ALA A 436 -23.47 15.03 -1.74
N ARG A 437 -23.05 13.77 -1.59
CA ARG A 437 -22.97 13.12 -0.27
C ARG A 437 -21.86 13.70 0.62
N TYR A 438 -20.79 14.23 0.04
CA TYR A 438 -19.64 14.69 0.82
C TYR A 438 -19.98 15.83 1.82
N PRO A 439 -20.63 16.96 1.44
CA PRO A 439 -21.05 17.99 2.37
C PRO A 439 -22.11 17.49 3.36
N LEU A 440 -23.02 16.61 2.95
CA LEU A 440 -24.05 16.04 3.83
C LEU A 440 -23.42 15.21 4.95
N THR A 441 -22.46 14.35 4.63
CA THR A 441 -21.74 13.56 5.63
C THR A 441 -20.90 14.47 6.53
N THR A 442 -20.30 15.54 5.99
CA THR A 442 -19.55 16.54 6.77
C THR A 442 -20.44 17.24 7.78
N ALA A 443 -21.65 17.66 7.38
CA ALA A 443 -22.65 18.26 8.28
C ALA A 443 -23.11 17.26 9.36
N SER A 444 -23.35 16.00 9.00
CA SER A 444 -23.71 14.95 9.96
C SER A 444 -22.61 14.71 11.00
N ILE A 445 -21.33 14.70 10.59
CA ILE A 445 -20.18 14.58 11.50
C ILE A 445 -20.14 15.79 12.44
N ALA A 446 -20.29 17.01 11.92
CA ALA A 446 -20.30 18.23 12.72
C ALA A 446 -21.39 18.18 13.80
N VAL A 447 -22.63 17.82 13.42
CA VAL A 447 -23.75 17.72 14.36
C VAL A 447 -23.49 16.65 15.43
N ARG A 448 -22.96 15.48 15.06
CA ARG A 448 -22.60 14.43 16.03
C ARG A 448 -21.54 14.93 17.01
N THR A 449 -20.49 15.55 16.50
CA THR A 449 -19.39 16.10 17.33
C THR A 449 -19.91 17.14 18.33
N LEU A 450 -20.78 18.05 17.90
CA LEU A 450 -21.40 19.06 18.78
C LEU A 450 -22.30 18.41 19.83
N ARG A 451 -23.14 17.47 19.45
CA ARG A 451 -24.02 16.72 20.38
C ARG A 451 -23.22 15.96 21.43
N GLN A 452 -22.14 15.30 21.02
CA GLN A 452 -21.25 14.57 21.92
C GLN A 452 -20.57 15.51 22.91
N ALA A 453 -20.00 16.63 22.42
CA ALA A 453 -19.37 17.65 23.25
C ALA A 453 -20.35 18.24 24.28
N TRP A 454 -21.59 18.52 23.85
CA TRP A 454 -22.65 19.01 24.75
C TRP A 454 -22.99 17.96 25.85
N ARG A 455 -23.15 16.68 25.46
CA ARG A 455 -23.46 15.60 26.42
C ARG A 455 -22.33 15.36 27.41
N SER A 456 -21.08 15.37 26.95
CA SER A 456 -19.87 15.13 27.77
C SER A 456 -19.35 16.41 28.45
N ARG A 457 -20.02 17.56 28.28
CA ARG A 457 -19.58 18.88 28.76
C ARG A 457 -18.11 19.19 28.39
N SER A 458 -17.69 18.76 27.22
CA SER A 458 -16.32 18.92 26.69
C SER A 458 -16.29 19.87 25.50
N ARG A 459 -15.07 20.34 25.11
CA ARG A 459 -14.91 21.13 23.89
C ARG A 459 -15.07 20.24 22.65
N PRO A 460 -15.82 20.70 21.61
CA PRO A 460 -16.01 19.91 20.40
C PRO A 460 -14.69 19.75 19.61
N ALA A 461 -14.43 18.54 19.12
CA ALA A 461 -13.30 18.23 18.25
C ALA A 461 -13.56 18.71 16.81
N VAL A 462 -13.45 20.01 16.55
CA VAL A 462 -13.81 20.63 15.26
C VAL A 462 -12.81 20.38 14.14
N ARG A 463 -11.57 19.98 14.45
CA ARG A 463 -10.48 19.79 13.45
C ARG A 463 -10.85 18.86 12.28
N PRO A 464 -11.46 17.69 12.50
CA PRO A 464 -11.86 16.80 11.40
C PRO A 464 -12.89 17.44 10.47
N THR A 465 -13.87 18.16 11.03
CA THR A 465 -14.88 18.89 10.24
C THR A 465 -14.23 19.98 9.39
N LEU A 466 -13.32 20.77 9.99
CA LEU A 466 -12.59 21.82 9.26
C LEU A 466 -11.72 21.24 8.14
N LEU A 467 -11.08 20.10 8.37
CA LEU A 467 -10.31 19.41 7.33
C LEU A 467 -11.21 19.04 6.14
N ARG A 468 -12.38 18.46 6.39
CA ARG A 468 -13.34 18.09 5.34
C ARG A 468 -13.88 19.33 4.58
N VAL A 469 -14.10 20.45 5.26
CA VAL A 469 -14.45 21.71 4.59
C VAL A 469 -13.33 22.18 3.66
N ARG A 470 -12.06 22.11 4.10
CA ARG A 470 -10.89 22.44 3.26
C ARG A 470 -10.77 21.53 2.06
N VAL A 471 -10.99 20.22 2.23
CA VAL A 471 -11.04 19.24 1.14
C VAL A 471 -12.06 19.67 0.09
N PHE A 472 -13.30 19.96 0.50
CA PHE A 472 -14.37 20.32 -0.42
C PHE A 472 -14.13 21.66 -1.11
N ALA A 473 -13.61 22.67 -0.40
CA ALA A 473 -13.21 23.94 -0.99
C ALA A 473 -12.09 23.75 -2.05
N SER A 474 -11.08 22.92 -1.75
CA SER A 474 -10.02 22.60 -2.71
C SER A 474 -10.55 21.86 -3.93
N TYR A 475 -11.48 20.91 -3.74
CA TYR A 475 -12.18 20.24 -4.83
C TYR A 475 -12.93 21.23 -5.72
N LEU A 476 -13.73 22.14 -5.15
CA LEU A 476 -14.49 23.13 -5.92
C LEU A 476 -13.58 24.05 -6.73
N ARG A 477 -12.41 24.43 -6.19
CA ARG A 477 -11.41 25.21 -6.92
C ARG A 477 -10.90 24.50 -8.18
N LEU A 478 -10.72 23.18 -8.13
CA LEU A 478 -10.23 22.37 -9.23
C LEU A 478 -11.32 21.83 -10.15
N LEU A 479 -12.60 21.96 -9.76
CA LEU A 479 -13.74 21.43 -10.50
C LEU A 479 -13.79 21.88 -11.99
N PRO A 480 -13.56 23.18 -12.33
CA PRO A 480 -13.58 23.59 -13.75
C PRO A 480 -12.51 22.85 -14.57
N THR A 481 -11.32 22.65 -14.00
CA THR A 481 -10.23 21.89 -14.66
C THR A 481 -10.62 20.44 -14.87
N MET A 482 -11.22 19.79 -13.85
CA MET A 482 -11.67 18.40 -13.95
C MET A 482 -12.79 18.22 -14.99
N LEU A 483 -13.72 19.18 -15.09
CA LEU A 483 -14.76 19.15 -16.10
C LEU A 483 -14.22 19.32 -17.53
N ARG A 484 -13.17 20.14 -17.71
CA ARG A 484 -12.47 20.25 -18.98
C ARG A 484 -11.78 18.92 -19.33
N ARG A 485 -10.96 18.37 -18.42
CA ARG A 485 -10.29 17.08 -18.61
C ARG A 485 -11.28 15.92 -18.84
N ARG A 486 -12.44 15.95 -18.18
CA ARG A 486 -13.54 15.00 -18.46
C ARG A 486 -13.98 15.03 -19.93
N ARG A 487 -14.08 16.21 -20.55
CA ARG A 487 -14.45 16.36 -21.96
C ARG A 487 -13.34 15.82 -22.87
N GLU A 488 -12.07 16.14 -22.57
CA GLU A 488 -10.91 15.64 -23.29
C GLU A 488 -10.81 14.12 -23.25
N ILE A 489 -10.97 13.51 -22.05
CA ILE A 489 -11.00 12.05 -21.88
C ILE A 489 -12.19 11.44 -22.66
N SER A 490 -13.37 12.05 -22.60
CA SER A 490 -14.55 11.53 -23.31
C SER A 490 -14.39 11.57 -24.83
N ALA A 491 -13.79 12.63 -25.36
CA ALA A 491 -13.55 12.79 -26.79
C ALA A 491 -12.57 11.74 -27.35
N ALA A 492 -11.67 11.27 -26.50
CA ALA A 492 -10.62 10.35 -26.91
C ALA A 492 -10.84 8.90 -26.40
N ALA A 493 -11.93 8.65 -25.68
CA ALA A 493 -12.25 7.32 -25.14
C ALA A 493 -12.78 6.39 -26.24
N THR A 494 -12.30 5.15 -26.23
CA THR A 494 -12.84 4.05 -27.04
C THR A 494 -13.83 3.20 -26.22
N GLU A 495 -13.69 3.21 -24.89
CA GLU A 495 -14.55 2.49 -23.97
C GLU A 495 -15.59 3.42 -23.31
N ARG A 496 -16.81 2.89 -23.14
CA ARG A 496 -17.87 3.63 -22.45
C ARG A 496 -17.64 3.64 -20.95
N ARG A 497 -17.87 4.80 -20.29
CA ARG A 497 -17.78 4.90 -18.82
C ARG A 497 -18.65 3.88 -18.07
N ARG A 498 -19.80 3.48 -18.62
CA ARG A 498 -20.67 2.44 -18.03
C ARG A 498 -20.01 1.07 -18.05
N SER A 499 -19.28 0.73 -19.12
CA SER A 499 -18.51 -0.51 -19.23
C SER A 499 -17.42 -0.55 -18.17
N LEU A 500 -16.69 0.55 -17.97
CA LEU A 500 -15.66 0.64 -16.91
C LEU A 500 -16.26 0.59 -15.51
N GLN A 501 -17.48 1.07 -15.32
CA GLN A 501 -18.15 1.04 -14.02
C GLN A 501 -18.54 -0.36 -13.57
N SER A 502 -18.68 -1.35 -14.47
CA SER A 502 -18.94 -2.74 -14.11
C SER A 502 -17.76 -3.42 -13.37
N TRP A 503 -16.59 -2.81 -13.40
CA TRP A 503 -15.41 -3.27 -12.63
C TRP A 503 -15.44 -2.85 -11.16
N LEU A 504 -16.31 -1.91 -10.79
CA LEU A 504 -16.40 -1.41 -9.43
C LEU A 504 -17.02 -2.47 -8.52
N VAL A 505 -16.37 -2.69 -7.38
CA VAL A 505 -16.71 -3.73 -6.42
C VAL A 505 -17.64 -3.15 -5.34
N GLU A 506 -18.67 -3.87 -4.96
CA GLU A 506 -19.50 -3.52 -3.80
C GLU A 506 -18.68 -3.71 -2.51
N ARG A 507 -18.95 -2.87 -1.50
CA ARG A 507 -18.33 -2.94 -0.18
C ARG A 507 -18.72 -4.21 0.56
#